data_11a5f64b03388f122f8fad498f94b012
#
_entry.id   11a5f64b03388f122f8fad498f94b012
#
_cell.length_a   1.000
_cell.length_b   1.000
_cell.length_c   1.000
_cell.angle_alpha   90.00
_cell.angle_beta   90.00
_cell.angle_gamma   90.00
#
_symmetry.space_group_name_H-M   'P 1'
#
loop_
_entity.id
_entity.type
_entity.pdbx_description
1 polymer ?
#
loop_
_entity_poly.entity_id
_entity_poly.type
_entity_poly.pdbx_seq_one_letter_code
_entity_poly.pdbx_strand_id
1 'polypeptide(L)'
;MVMQYKMNKSLLRAKNMLSRQKMRLIFTALLFCTPLSFAAPKEDLSKIHKQIQQQKQKIEQQKREQQKLQSTLKTQENQINSVIGQLRQTESDLKEIRKNISDTDKQIKQLQKQEKEQKAKLAKQLDSAYRSGANPSVAERMLSDKGQNAERMKAYYEHLNQVRMGLIEELKNTQEQLAKQKAAIAEQHKTQQVQLAGQKKQQQELQKVQKERQSTLNQLNQNLTRDENKLEALKANENALRQEIQRAEQTARQQEQREREALAQKKQAEETKNHKPYQPTAQERQLLNSTAGLGTPKKQYGFPVAGKVVNSFGSTQMGELRWKGIVIAAGAGTPVKAIADGRVILANWLQGYGLMVIVKHGDSDLSLYGYNQSVAVKEGQLVKAGQKIGEVGNSGGQSKNGLYFEIRRKGVAVNPLGWLR
;
A
#
# COMPACT_ATOMS: atom_id res chain seq x y z
N MET A 1 -5.64 -39.88 45.31
CA MET A 1 -6.27 -38.88 44.45
C MET A 1 -7.61 -38.35 44.97
N VAL A 2 -8.24 -38.96 45.95
CA VAL A 2 -9.56 -38.57 46.51
C VAL A 2 -9.43 -37.60 47.71
N MET A 3 -8.26 -37.53 48.37
CA MET A 3 -8.04 -36.64 49.52
C MET A 3 -7.72 -35.17 49.15
N GLN A 4 -7.16 -34.88 47.99
CA GLN A 4 -6.88 -33.48 47.53
C GLN A 4 -8.13 -32.77 47.00
N TYR A 5 -9.16 -33.49 46.57
CA TYR A 5 -10.42 -32.90 46.07
C TYR A 5 -11.35 -32.41 47.20
N LYS A 6 -11.21 -32.97 48.40
CA LYS A 6 -12.01 -32.53 49.58
C LYS A 6 -11.45 -31.27 50.27
N MET A 7 -10.12 -31.05 50.20
CA MET A 7 -9.50 -29.85 50.77
C MET A 7 -9.78 -28.56 49.97
N ASN A 8 -9.93 -28.67 48.66
CA ASN A 8 -10.22 -27.49 47.83
C ASN A 8 -11.69 -26.98 47.92
N LYS A 9 -12.61 -27.84 48.31
CA LYS A 9 -14.01 -27.46 48.50
C LYS A 9 -14.25 -26.77 49.85
N SER A 10 -13.45 -27.06 50.87
CA SER A 10 -13.54 -26.40 52.19
C SER A 10 -12.96 -24.97 52.17
N LEU A 11 -11.88 -24.72 51.40
CA LEU A 11 -11.28 -23.41 51.24
C LEU A 11 -12.13 -22.43 50.39
N LEU A 12 -12.90 -22.95 49.41
CA LEU A 12 -13.84 -22.13 48.61
C LEU A 12 -15.13 -21.78 49.42
N ARG A 13 -15.56 -22.61 50.37
CA ARG A 13 -16.67 -22.28 51.28
C ARG A 13 -16.29 -21.26 52.35
N ALA A 14 -15.05 -21.28 52.83
CA ALA A 14 -14.57 -20.31 53.79
C ALA A 14 -14.39 -18.90 53.21
N LYS A 15 -13.94 -18.79 51.95
CA LYS A 15 -13.85 -17.49 51.26
C LYS A 15 -15.20 -16.84 50.96
N ASN A 16 -16.24 -17.59 50.68
CA ASN A 16 -17.59 -17.07 50.43
C ASN A 16 -18.34 -16.72 51.70
N MET A 17 -17.98 -17.27 52.87
CA MET A 17 -18.59 -16.84 54.15
C MET A 17 -17.99 -15.52 54.69
N LEU A 18 -16.72 -15.24 54.46
CA LEU A 18 -16.11 -14.00 54.90
C LEU A 18 -16.58 -12.79 54.04
N SER A 19 -16.98 -12.98 52.78
CA SER A 19 -17.51 -11.89 51.97
C SER A 19 -18.95 -11.52 52.28
N ARG A 20 -19.75 -12.48 52.83
CA ARG A 20 -21.13 -12.20 53.25
C ARG A 20 -21.27 -11.55 54.63
N GLN A 21 -20.29 -11.71 55.53
CA GLN A 21 -20.29 -11.04 56.80
C GLN A 21 -19.85 -9.54 56.72
N LYS A 22 -19.03 -9.17 55.75
CA LYS A 22 -18.69 -7.72 55.54
C LYS A 22 -19.81 -6.88 54.90
N MET A 23 -20.81 -7.50 54.35
CA MET A 23 -21.95 -6.80 53.71
C MET A 23 -23.18 -6.69 54.60
N ARG A 24 -23.18 -7.28 55.83
CA ARG A 24 -24.28 -7.20 56.79
C ARG A 24 -24.06 -6.21 57.96
N LEU A 25 -22.87 -5.55 58.02
CA LEU A 25 -22.53 -4.61 59.09
C LEU A 25 -22.69 -3.12 58.70
N ILE A 26 -23.25 -2.83 57.54
CA ILE A 26 -23.46 -1.42 57.06
C ILE A 26 -24.96 -1.01 57.14
N PHE A 27 -25.89 -1.91 57.57
CA PHE A 27 -27.36 -1.60 57.52
C PHE A 27 -28.06 -1.48 58.86
N THR A 28 -27.32 -1.36 60.02
CA THR A 28 -27.99 -1.15 61.35
C THR A 28 -27.37 -0.06 62.17
N ALA A 29 -27.25 1.16 61.58
CA ALA A 29 -26.91 2.35 62.35
C ALA A 29 -27.63 3.58 61.74
N LEU A 30 -28.95 3.53 61.71
CA LEU A 30 -29.75 4.73 61.43
C LEU A 30 -31.02 4.66 62.23
N LEU A 31 -30.93 5.08 63.50
CA LEU A 31 -32.05 5.64 64.29
C LEU A 31 -31.51 6.09 65.66
N PHE A 32 -30.83 7.25 65.68
CA PHE A 32 -30.83 8.12 66.83
C PHE A 32 -30.85 9.56 66.35
N CYS A 33 -32.01 10.10 66.32
CA CYS A 33 -32.31 11.47 66.01
C CYS A 33 -31.99 12.31 67.24
N THR A 34 -30.84 13.01 67.26
CA THR A 34 -30.63 14.18 68.15
C THR A 34 -30.31 15.36 67.25
N PRO A 35 -30.91 16.52 67.45
CA PRO A 35 -30.63 17.73 66.71
C PRO A 35 -29.30 18.31 67.18
N LEU A 36 -28.20 17.95 66.50
CA LEU A 36 -26.91 18.64 66.65
C LEU A 36 -26.82 19.68 65.51
N SER A 37 -26.70 20.92 65.95
CA SER A 37 -26.38 22.10 65.14
C SER A 37 -25.33 21.80 64.08
N PHE A 38 -25.69 21.82 62.82
CA PHE A 38 -24.79 21.77 61.69
C PHE A 38 -24.12 23.16 61.54
N ALA A 39 -23.02 23.38 62.28
CA ALA A 39 -22.01 24.27 61.80
C ALA A 39 -21.13 23.44 60.84
N ALA A 40 -21.47 23.42 59.59
CA ALA A 40 -20.63 22.78 58.56
C ALA A 40 -19.28 23.50 58.51
N PRO A 41 -18.15 22.79 58.69
CA PRO A 41 -16.86 23.44 58.67
C PRO A 41 -16.61 23.95 57.26
N LYS A 42 -16.43 25.23 57.07
CA LYS A 42 -16.01 25.89 55.82
C LYS A 42 -14.67 25.29 55.28
N GLU A 43 -13.91 24.63 56.13
CA GLU A 43 -12.65 23.93 55.78
C GLU A 43 -12.88 22.69 54.91
N ASP A 44 -13.91 21.90 55.09
CA ASP A 44 -14.13 20.68 54.31
C ASP A 44 -14.62 20.98 52.88
N LEU A 45 -15.43 22.02 52.71
CA LEU A 45 -15.82 22.52 51.41
C LEU A 45 -14.64 23.05 50.60
N SER A 46 -13.70 23.73 51.23
CA SER A 46 -12.47 24.23 50.62
C SER A 46 -11.54 23.08 50.19
N LYS A 47 -11.43 22.03 51.00
CA LYS A 47 -10.63 20.83 50.69
C LYS A 47 -11.26 20.05 49.50
N ILE A 48 -12.57 19.87 49.51
CA ILE A 48 -13.31 19.22 48.40
C ILE A 48 -13.15 20.03 47.11
N HIS A 49 -13.29 21.35 47.16
CA HIS A 49 -13.09 22.22 46.01
C HIS A 49 -11.67 22.13 45.42
N LYS A 50 -10.67 22.10 46.30
CA LYS A 50 -9.27 21.91 45.91
C LYS A 50 -8.99 20.54 45.30
N GLN A 51 -9.60 19.48 45.83
CA GLN A 51 -9.52 18.14 45.26
C GLN A 51 -10.20 18.06 43.86
N ILE A 52 -11.38 18.68 43.69
CA ILE A 52 -12.05 18.77 42.41
C ILE A 52 -11.19 19.52 41.40
N GLN A 53 -10.58 20.64 41.77
CA GLN A 53 -9.69 21.38 40.85
C GLN A 53 -8.44 20.56 40.49
N GLN A 54 -7.82 19.88 41.45
CA GLN A 54 -6.68 19.02 41.20
C GLN A 54 -7.06 17.85 40.25
N GLN A 55 -8.25 17.25 40.45
CA GLN A 55 -8.72 16.17 39.60
C GLN A 55 -9.03 16.65 38.15
N LYS A 56 -9.63 17.86 38.03
CA LYS A 56 -9.84 18.49 36.73
C LYS A 56 -8.54 18.75 35.98
N GLN A 57 -7.53 19.31 36.70
CA GLN A 57 -6.21 19.54 36.09
C GLN A 57 -5.54 18.24 35.66
N LYS A 58 -5.66 17.18 36.45
CA LYS A 58 -5.11 15.86 36.12
C LYS A 58 -5.78 15.24 34.90
N ILE A 59 -7.09 15.34 34.78
CA ILE A 59 -7.86 14.87 33.62
C ILE A 59 -7.44 15.65 32.37
N GLU A 60 -7.30 16.97 32.48
CA GLU A 60 -6.88 17.79 31.36
C GLU A 60 -5.45 17.50 30.89
N GLN A 61 -4.55 17.27 31.84
CA GLN A 61 -3.18 16.85 31.54
C GLN A 61 -3.16 15.48 30.84
N GLN A 62 -3.93 14.51 31.31
CA GLN A 62 -4.06 13.20 30.66
C GLN A 62 -4.65 13.31 29.23
N LYS A 63 -5.65 14.18 29.02
CA LYS A 63 -6.18 14.45 27.67
C LYS A 63 -5.13 15.02 26.73
N ARG A 64 -4.33 15.99 27.18
CA ARG A 64 -3.24 16.58 26.39
C ARG A 64 -2.17 15.54 26.05
N GLU A 65 -1.80 14.70 27.02
CA GLU A 65 -0.82 13.62 26.79
C GLU A 65 -1.35 12.58 25.78
N GLN A 66 -2.61 12.20 25.89
CA GLN A 66 -3.28 11.32 24.94
C GLN A 66 -3.29 11.91 23.53
N GLN A 67 -3.63 13.19 23.37
CA GLN A 67 -3.60 13.89 22.08
C GLN A 67 -2.19 13.91 21.49
N LYS A 68 -1.16 14.15 22.32
CA LYS A 68 0.24 14.11 21.89
C LYS A 68 0.64 12.72 21.41
N LEU A 69 0.30 11.66 22.14
CA LEU A 69 0.58 10.28 21.74
C LEU A 69 -0.13 9.91 20.42
N GLN A 70 -1.37 10.35 20.24
CA GLN A 70 -2.11 10.13 19.00
C GLN A 70 -1.49 10.86 17.81
N SER A 71 -1.04 12.11 17.99
CA SER A 71 -0.34 12.85 16.93
C SER A 71 1.00 12.20 16.57
N THR A 72 1.75 11.71 17.56
CA THR A 72 2.98 10.94 17.35
C THR A 72 2.70 9.65 16.58
N LEU A 73 1.66 8.92 16.98
CA LEU A 73 1.22 7.69 16.29
C LEU A 73 0.87 7.97 14.83
N LYS A 74 0.10 9.03 14.55
CA LYS A 74 -0.21 9.46 13.18
C LYS A 74 1.06 9.70 12.37
N THR A 75 2.03 10.43 12.91
CA THR A 75 3.30 10.71 12.24
C THR A 75 4.07 9.44 11.93
N GLN A 76 4.20 8.54 12.90
CA GLN A 76 4.90 7.26 12.74
C GLN A 76 4.21 6.35 11.70
N GLU A 77 2.88 6.27 11.71
CA GLU A 77 2.12 5.46 10.75
C GLU A 77 2.19 6.03 9.33
N ASN A 78 2.18 7.36 9.17
CA ASN A 78 2.41 8.00 7.88
C ASN A 78 3.85 7.78 7.38
N GLN A 79 4.84 7.80 8.26
CA GLN A 79 6.23 7.49 7.92
C GLN A 79 6.38 6.03 7.47
N ILE A 80 5.76 5.08 8.18
CA ILE A 80 5.71 3.67 7.80
C ILE A 80 5.10 3.53 6.39
N ASN A 81 3.96 4.18 6.14
CA ASN A 81 3.31 4.15 4.82
C ASN A 81 4.22 4.70 3.72
N SER A 82 4.90 5.82 3.97
CA SER A 82 5.86 6.42 3.02
C SER A 82 7.01 5.48 2.71
N VAL A 83 7.64 4.89 3.74
CA VAL A 83 8.77 3.95 3.56
C VAL A 83 8.34 2.68 2.82
N ILE A 84 7.15 2.15 3.11
CA ILE A 84 6.58 1.01 2.36
C ILE A 84 6.35 1.38 0.88
N GLY A 85 5.87 2.60 0.61
CA GLY A 85 5.71 3.11 -0.75
C GLY A 85 7.04 3.18 -1.51
N GLN A 86 8.09 3.71 -0.87
CA GLN A 86 9.44 3.76 -1.43
C GLN A 86 10.03 2.36 -1.68
N LEU A 87 9.83 1.43 -0.74
CA LEU A 87 10.26 0.03 -0.90
C LEU A 87 9.62 -0.62 -2.14
N ARG A 88 8.33 -0.43 -2.34
CA ARG A 88 7.63 -0.96 -3.53
C ARG A 88 8.18 -0.37 -4.83
N GLN A 89 8.44 0.94 -4.85
CA GLN A 89 9.04 1.58 -6.02
C GLN A 89 10.42 0.99 -6.30
N THR A 90 11.27 0.90 -5.28
CA THR A 90 12.62 0.31 -5.40
C THR A 90 12.57 -1.15 -5.87
N GLU A 91 11.61 -1.95 -5.40
CA GLU A 91 11.41 -3.33 -5.86
C GLU A 91 10.98 -3.40 -7.33
N SER A 92 10.11 -2.49 -7.77
CA SER A 92 9.72 -2.37 -9.18
C SER A 92 10.91 -2.02 -10.07
N ASP A 93 11.69 -1.00 -9.67
CA ASP A 93 12.87 -0.55 -10.39
C ASP A 93 13.93 -1.66 -10.47
N LEU A 94 14.16 -2.39 -9.37
CA LEU A 94 15.07 -3.54 -9.35
C LEU A 94 14.60 -4.67 -10.28
N LYS A 95 13.31 -4.91 -10.39
CA LYS A 95 12.76 -5.90 -11.33
C LYS A 95 13.01 -5.50 -12.79
N GLU A 96 12.83 -4.22 -13.10
CA GLU A 96 13.11 -3.68 -14.43
C GLU A 96 14.61 -3.74 -14.77
N ILE A 97 15.47 -3.31 -13.85
CA ILE A 97 16.93 -3.39 -14.02
C ILE A 97 17.37 -4.83 -14.26
N ARG A 98 16.86 -5.81 -13.50
CA ARG A 98 17.18 -7.23 -13.69
C ARG A 98 16.76 -7.74 -15.07
N LYS A 99 15.59 -7.30 -15.55
CA LYS A 99 15.14 -7.64 -16.90
C LYS A 99 16.08 -7.05 -17.95
N ASN A 100 16.42 -5.77 -17.83
CA ASN A 100 17.33 -5.08 -18.75
C ASN A 100 18.72 -5.71 -18.78
N ILE A 101 19.27 -6.09 -17.62
CA ILE A 101 20.53 -6.84 -17.51
C ILE A 101 20.42 -8.16 -18.28
N SER A 102 19.35 -8.94 -18.05
CA SER A 102 19.15 -10.22 -18.75
C SER A 102 19.07 -10.08 -20.27
N ASP A 103 18.39 -9.04 -20.74
CA ASP A 103 18.23 -8.79 -22.18
C ASP A 103 19.54 -8.28 -22.80
N THR A 104 20.29 -7.43 -22.10
CA THR A 104 21.63 -6.99 -22.50
C THR A 104 22.61 -8.17 -22.55
N ASP A 105 22.58 -9.08 -21.58
CA ASP A 105 23.39 -10.31 -21.59
C ASP A 105 23.12 -11.20 -22.80
N LYS A 106 21.85 -11.34 -23.19
CA LYS A 106 21.48 -12.10 -24.41
C LYS A 106 22.05 -11.43 -25.66
N GLN A 107 21.95 -10.10 -25.75
CA GLN A 107 22.53 -9.33 -26.87
C GLN A 107 24.06 -9.48 -26.94
N ILE A 108 24.74 -9.38 -25.79
CA ILE A 108 26.18 -9.60 -25.70
C ILE A 108 26.58 -10.99 -26.22
N LYS A 109 25.89 -12.05 -25.78
CA LYS A 109 26.12 -13.42 -26.23
C LYS A 109 25.92 -13.57 -27.75
N GLN A 110 24.87 -12.93 -28.28
CA GLN A 110 24.59 -12.95 -29.72
C GLN A 110 25.69 -12.23 -30.52
N LEU A 111 26.11 -11.03 -30.07
CA LEU A 111 27.17 -10.27 -30.70
C LEU A 111 28.54 -11.02 -30.62
N GLN A 112 28.83 -11.67 -29.48
CA GLN A 112 30.01 -12.49 -29.34
C GLN A 112 30.04 -13.69 -30.32
N LYS A 113 28.89 -14.31 -30.54
CA LYS A 113 28.73 -15.38 -31.53
C LYS A 113 28.98 -14.85 -32.95
N GLN A 114 28.35 -13.71 -33.29
CA GLN A 114 28.57 -13.05 -34.60
C GLN A 114 30.05 -12.66 -34.81
N GLU A 115 30.67 -12.06 -33.81
CA GLU A 115 32.09 -11.70 -33.86
C GLU A 115 32.97 -12.92 -34.15
N LYS A 116 32.71 -14.05 -33.45
CA LYS A 116 33.44 -15.30 -33.65
C LYS A 116 33.24 -15.84 -35.07
N GLU A 117 32.03 -15.83 -35.59
CA GLU A 117 31.72 -16.28 -36.94
C GLU A 117 32.36 -15.38 -38.00
N GLN A 118 32.28 -14.05 -37.82
CA GLN A 118 32.93 -13.08 -38.73
C GLN A 118 34.44 -13.23 -38.74
N LYS A 119 35.09 -13.38 -37.57
CA LYS A 119 36.53 -13.65 -37.45
C LYS A 119 36.91 -14.95 -38.15
N ALA A 120 36.13 -16.01 -38.01
CA ALA A 120 36.40 -17.30 -38.66
C ALA A 120 36.28 -17.20 -40.20
N LYS A 121 35.26 -16.45 -40.72
CA LYS A 121 35.12 -16.19 -42.16
C LYS A 121 36.29 -15.37 -42.70
N LEU A 122 36.68 -14.30 -42.01
CA LEU A 122 37.80 -13.46 -42.39
C LEU A 122 39.12 -14.23 -42.37
N ALA A 123 39.36 -15.06 -41.35
CA ALA A 123 40.56 -15.92 -41.27
C ALA A 123 40.65 -16.90 -42.45
N LYS A 124 39.54 -17.55 -42.83
CA LYS A 124 39.47 -18.43 -44.00
C LYS A 124 39.78 -17.68 -45.29
N GLN A 125 39.27 -16.48 -45.47
CA GLN A 125 39.54 -15.67 -46.65
C GLN A 125 40.98 -15.20 -46.71
N LEU A 126 41.59 -14.83 -45.55
CA LEU A 126 43.00 -14.44 -45.47
C LEU A 126 43.92 -15.62 -45.74
N ASP A 127 43.64 -16.80 -45.19
CA ASP A 127 44.39 -18.04 -45.45
C ASP A 127 44.32 -18.42 -46.93
N SER A 128 43.13 -18.35 -47.54
CA SER A 128 42.95 -18.60 -48.97
C SER A 128 43.73 -17.59 -49.81
N ALA A 129 43.72 -16.32 -49.49
CA ALA A 129 44.46 -15.27 -50.19
C ALA A 129 45.98 -15.45 -50.06
N TYR A 130 46.45 -15.84 -48.86
CA TYR A 130 47.87 -16.14 -48.63
C TYR A 130 48.32 -17.33 -49.45
N ARG A 131 47.61 -18.45 -49.47
CA ARG A 131 47.94 -19.66 -50.27
C ARG A 131 47.85 -19.44 -51.76
N SER A 132 46.96 -18.54 -52.22
CA SER A 132 46.79 -18.23 -53.63
C SER A 132 47.82 -17.22 -54.15
N GLY A 133 48.73 -16.76 -53.31
CA GLY A 133 49.64 -15.67 -53.65
C GLY A 133 48.90 -14.38 -53.93
N ALA A 134 48.85 -13.47 -52.96
CA ALA A 134 47.94 -12.30 -52.91
C ALA A 134 48.06 -11.33 -54.11
N ASN A 135 49.04 -11.52 -54.99
CA ASN A 135 49.11 -10.90 -56.32
C ASN A 135 49.77 -11.87 -57.25
N PRO A 136 49.11 -12.26 -58.35
CA PRO A 136 49.91 -12.93 -59.42
C PRO A 136 51.04 -12.02 -59.78
N SER A 137 52.25 -12.58 -59.75
CA SER A 137 53.49 -11.83 -60.13
C SER A 137 53.25 -11.21 -61.52
N VAL A 138 53.86 -10.07 -61.76
CA VAL A 138 53.87 -9.45 -63.09
C VAL A 138 54.27 -10.45 -64.15
N ALA A 139 55.17 -11.41 -63.80
CA ALA A 139 55.57 -12.51 -64.64
C ALA A 139 54.43 -13.51 -64.95
N GLU A 140 53.57 -13.86 -64.00
CA GLU A 140 52.41 -14.71 -64.25
C GLU A 140 51.37 -14.00 -65.14
N ARG A 141 51.27 -12.65 -65.04
CA ARG A 141 50.38 -11.83 -65.94
C ARG A 141 50.91 -11.80 -67.37
N MET A 142 52.26 -11.83 -67.57
CA MET A 142 52.84 -11.84 -68.86
C MET A 142 52.89 -13.24 -69.55
N LEU A 143 52.79 -14.29 -68.78
CA LEU A 143 52.79 -15.69 -69.29
C LEU A 143 51.36 -16.21 -69.51
N SER A 144 50.33 -15.50 -69.17
CA SER A 144 48.97 -15.89 -69.46
C SER A 144 48.56 -15.46 -70.86
N ASP A 145 48.43 -16.46 -71.71
CA ASP A 145 48.26 -16.40 -73.18
C ASP A 145 46.88 -15.85 -73.64
N LYS A 146 46.11 -15.26 -72.78
CA LYS A 146 44.79 -14.64 -73.15
C LYS A 146 44.50 -13.42 -72.27
N GLY A 147 44.65 -12.22 -72.80
CA GLY A 147 44.37 -10.97 -72.12
C GLY A 147 42.99 -10.89 -71.51
N GLN A 148 42.01 -11.61 -72.02
CA GLN A 148 40.65 -11.73 -71.45
C GLN A 148 40.64 -12.45 -70.08
N ASN A 149 41.53 -13.38 -69.81
CA ASN A 149 41.64 -14.05 -68.49
C ASN A 149 42.31 -13.15 -67.46
N ALA A 150 43.17 -12.25 -67.82
CA ALA A 150 43.80 -11.30 -66.90
C ALA A 150 42.84 -10.25 -66.40
N GLU A 151 41.92 -9.73 -67.23
CA GLU A 151 40.85 -8.81 -66.85
C GLU A 151 39.83 -9.47 -65.93
N ARG A 152 39.41 -10.69 -66.28
CA ARG A 152 38.52 -11.49 -65.46
C ARG A 152 39.12 -11.77 -64.07
N MET A 153 40.37 -12.13 -64.03
CA MET A 153 41.08 -12.36 -62.74
C MET A 153 41.21 -11.08 -61.95
N LYS A 154 41.53 -9.94 -62.56
CA LYS A 154 41.54 -8.64 -61.91
C LYS A 154 40.17 -8.30 -61.31
N ALA A 155 39.12 -8.40 -62.09
CA ALA A 155 37.75 -8.14 -61.62
C ALA A 155 37.39 -9.09 -60.46
N TYR A 156 37.79 -10.37 -60.50
CA TYR A 156 37.56 -11.31 -59.41
C TYR A 156 38.32 -10.94 -58.15
N TYR A 157 39.59 -10.53 -58.25
CA TYR A 157 40.36 -10.07 -57.07
C TYR A 157 39.82 -8.75 -56.52
N GLU A 158 39.37 -7.82 -57.34
CA GLU A 158 38.72 -6.60 -56.92
C GLU A 158 37.43 -6.88 -56.17
N HIS A 159 36.60 -7.79 -56.67
CA HIS A 159 35.40 -8.26 -55.99
C HIS A 159 35.71 -8.93 -54.65
N LEU A 160 36.69 -9.83 -54.58
CA LEU A 160 37.14 -10.46 -53.33
C LEU A 160 37.65 -9.46 -52.32
N ASN A 161 38.38 -8.45 -52.76
CA ASN A 161 38.85 -7.38 -51.88
C ASN A 161 37.69 -6.52 -51.36
N GLN A 162 36.70 -6.22 -52.18
CA GLN A 162 35.48 -5.51 -51.75
C GLN A 162 34.71 -6.31 -50.69
N VAL A 163 34.50 -7.62 -50.92
CA VAL A 163 33.85 -8.51 -49.96
C VAL A 163 34.65 -8.56 -48.64
N ARG A 164 36.00 -8.62 -48.74
CA ARG A 164 36.87 -8.64 -47.57
C ARG A 164 36.81 -7.32 -46.78
N MET A 165 36.82 -6.17 -47.48
CA MET A 165 36.65 -4.87 -46.86
C MET A 165 35.28 -4.75 -46.17
N GLY A 166 34.20 -5.25 -46.80
CA GLY A 166 32.89 -5.33 -46.18
C GLY A 166 32.90 -6.16 -44.90
N LEU A 167 33.53 -7.33 -44.88
CA LEU A 167 33.64 -8.16 -43.67
C LEU A 167 34.43 -7.50 -42.55
N ILE A 168 35.51 -6.77 -42.89
CA ILE A 168 36.30 -5.99 -41.91
C ILE A 168 35.43 -4.90 -41.28
N GLU A 169 34.65 -4.18 -42.07
CA GLU A 169 33.75 -3.12 -41.57
C GLU A 169 32.61 -3.69 -40.72
N GLU A 170 32.01 -4.81 -41.13
CA GLU A 170 31.03 -5.53 -40.33
C GLU A 170 31.62 -5.99 -38.99
N LEU A 171 32.83 -6.57 -39.01
CA LEU A 171 33.51 -6.98 -37.77
C LEU A 171 33.75 -5.80 -36.84
N LYS A 172 34.27 -4.69 -37.39
CA LYS A 172 34.49 -3.46 -36.61
C LYS A 172 33.20 -2.95 -35.98
N ASN A 173 32.12 -2.87 -36.75
CA ASN A 173 30.83 -2.45 -36.24
C ASN A 173 30.29 -3.40 -35.13
N THR A 174 30.48 -4.71 -35.31
CA THR A 174 30.11 -5.71 -34.28
C THR A 174 30.93 -5.53 -33.01
N GLN A 175 32.22 -5.25 -33.10
CA GLN A 175 33.11 -4.98 -31.97
C GLN A 175 32.74 -3.67 -31.26
N GLU A 176 32.41 -2.61 -31.98
CA GLU A 176 31.94 -1.35 -31.41
C GLU A 176 30.59 -1.54 -30.66
N GLN A 177 29.65 -2.27 -31.25
CA GLN A 177 28.39 -2.59 -30.59
C GLN A 177 28.62 -3.44 -29.34
N LEU A 178 29.50 -4.44 -29.39
CA LEU A 178 29.85 -5.27 -28.25
C LEU A 178 30.48 -4.44 -27.12
N ALA A 179 31.36 -3.51 -27.44
CA ALA A 179 31.96 -2.62 -26.48
C ALA A 179 30.91 -1.72 -25.79
N LYS A 180 29.98 -1.15 -26.58
CA LYS A 180 28.85 -0.35 -26.05
C LYS A 180 27.96 -1.18 -25.12
N GLN A 181 27.60 -2.39 -25.50
CA GLN A 181 26.77 -3.26 -24.67
C GLN A 181 27.45 -3.69 -23.36
N LYS A 182 28.77 -3.98 -23.42
CA LYS A 182 29.55 -4.27 -22.20
C LYS A 182 29.62 -3.07 -21.25
N ALA A 183 29.79 -1.86 -21.78
CA ALA A 183 29.74 -0.65 -20.96
C ALA A 183 28.36 -0.42 -20.34
N ALA A 184 27.30 -0.61 -21.11
CA ALA A 184 25.91 -0.48 -20.63
C ALA A 184 25.60 -1.46 -19.50
N ILE A 185 25.99 -2.73 -19.61
CA ILE A 185 25.75 -3.72 -18.56
C ILE A 185 26.54 -3.43 -17.28
N ALA A 186 27.75 -2.88 -17.40
CA ALA A 186 28.54 -2.48 -16.24
C ALA A 186 27.85 -1.35 -15.47
N GLU A 187 27.28 -0.37 -16.16
CA GLU A 187 26.52 0.72 -15.53
C GLU A 187 25.19 0.22 -14.92
N GLN A 188 24.49 -0.70 -15.60
CA GLN A 188 23.30 -1.34 -15.06
C GLN A 188 23.58 -2.11 -13.76
N HIS A 189 24.70 -2.84 -13.69
CA HIS A 189 25.12 -3.51 -12.45
C HIS A 189 25.44 -2.53 -11.32
N LYS A 190 26.10 -1.43 -11.63
CA LYS A 190 26.39 -0.37 -10.66
C LYS A 190 25.08 0.23 -10.12
N THR A 191 24.13 0.56 -11.01
CA THR A 191 22.81 1.06 -10.62
C THR A 191 22.06 0.05 -9.75
N GLN A 192 22.11 -1.24 -10.10
CA GLN A 192 21.52 -2.31 -9.29
C GLN A 192 22.11 -2.37 -7.88
N GLN A 193 23.42 -2.24 -7.73
CA GLN A 193 24.07 -2.23 -6.41
C GLN A 193 23.61 -1.04 -5.56
N VAL A 194 23.51 0.16 -6.15
CA VAL A 194 23.01 1.36 -5.47
C VAL A 194 21.57 1.16 -5.00
N GLN A 195 20.70 0.63 -5.85
CA GLN A 195 19.31 0.36 -5.52
C GLN A 195 19.17 -0.69 -4.40
N LEU A 196 19.98 -1.75 -4.43
CA LEU A 196 20.00 -2.78 -3.37
C LEU A 196 20.47 -2.20 -2.02
N ALA A 197 21.48 -1.33 -2.03
CA ALA A 197 21.93 -0.64 -0.83
C ALA A 197 20.83 0.30 -0.29
N GLY A 198 20.14 1.01 -1.16
CA GLY A 198 18.97 1.84 -0.84
C GLY A 198 17.85 1.02 -0.20
N GLN A 199 17.49 -0.12 -0.80
CA GLN A 199 16.47 -1.04 -0.27
C GLN A 199 16.80 -1.51 1.15
N LYS A 200 18.06 -1.91 1.39
CA LYS A 200 18.50 -2.34 2.73
C LYS A 200 18.34 -1.22 3.76
N LYS A 201 18.71 0.02 3.39
CA LYS A 201 18.55 1.19 4.25
C LYS A 201 17.08 1.48 4.56
N GLN A 202 16.21 1.42 3.56
CA GLN A 202 14.77 1.58 3.72
C GLN A 202 14.17 0.51 4.64
N GLN A 203 14.60 -0.75 4.53
CA GLN A 203 14.17 -1.84 5.42
C GLN A 203 14.59 -1.59 6.89
N GLN A 204 15.81 -1.10 7.12
CA GLN A 204 16.28 -0.75 8.45
C GLN A 204 15.46 0.41 9.06
N GLU A 205 15.19 1.44 8.26
CA GLU A 205 14.34 2.56 8.68
C GLU A 205 12.92 2.10 9.03
N LEU A 206 12.32 1.23 8.20
CA LEU A 206 11.01 0.65 8.48
C LEU A 206 10.99 -0.09 9.82
N GLN A 207 11.99 -0.92 10.10
CA GLN A 207 12.09 -1.65 11.37
C GLN A 207 12.21 -0.71 12.57
N LYS A 208 13.00 0.38 12.42
CA LYS A 208 13.17 1.39 13.46
C LYS A 208 11.84 2.08 13.79
N VAL A 209 11.16 2.62 12.79
CA VAL A 209 9.89 3.32 12.98
C VAL A 209 8.80 2.38 13.49
N GLN A 210 8.79 1.11 13.11
CA GLN A 210 7.87 0.11 13.65
C GLN A 210 8.09 -0.15 15.14
N LYS A 211 9.35 -0.18 15.62
CA LYS A 211 9.66 -0.30 17.06
C LYS A 211 9.20 0.93 17.84
N GLU A 212 9.47 2.12 17.32
CA GLU A 212 9.02 3.37 17.93
C GLU A 212 7.49 3.44 18.01
N ARG A 213 6.79 3.05 16.94
CA ARG A 213 5.32 2.93 16.92
C ARG A 213 4.81 1.96 17.99
N GLN A 214 5.47 0.82 18.16
CA GLN A 214 5.05 -0.16 19.17
C GLN A 214 5.19 0.41 20.58
N SER A 215 6.25 1.17 20.86
CA SER A 215 6.43 1.88 22.14
C SER A 215 5.30 2.91 22.37
N THR A 216 4.98 3.72 21.36
CA THR A 216 3.89 4.72 21.43
C THR A 216 2.54 4.04 21.70
N LEU A 217 2.25 2.90 21.04
CA LEU A 217 1.04 2.12 21.28
C LEU A 217 0.93 1.59 22.70
N ASN A 218 2.04 1.11 23.26
CA ASN A 218 2.07 0.61 24.65
C ASN A 218 1.76 1.74 25.65
N GLN A 219 2.32 2.92 25.45
CA GLN A 219 2.03 4.10 26.28
C GLN A 219 0.56 4.54 26.14
N LEU A 220 0.03 4.59 24.90
CA LEU A 220 -1.36 4.95 24.64
C LEU A 220 -2.33 3.95 25.31
N ASN A 221 -2.05 2.66 25.24
CA ASN A 221 -2.88 1.62 25.85
C ASN A 221 -2.86 1.70 27.38
N GLN A 222 -1.73 2.03 28.00
CA GLN A 222 -1.64 2.24 29.45
C GLN A 222 -2.50 3.44 29.91
N ASN A 223 -2.55 4.51 29.11
CA ASN A 223 -3.36 5.69 29.39
C ASN A 223 -4.87 5.47 29.19
N LEU A 224 -5.26 4.50 28.35
CA LEU A 224 -6.67 4.15 28.03
C LEU A 224 -7.25 3.04 28.93
N THR A 225 -6.64 2.75 30.09
CA THR A 225 -7.02 1.60 30.93
C THR A 225 -8.40 1.72 31.58
N ARG A 226 -8.99 2.91 31.68
CA ARG A 226 -10.33 3.12 32.23
C ARG A 226 -11.40 3.02 31.13
N ASP A 227 -12.45 2.25 31.41
CA ASP A 227 -13.55 2.01 30.45
C ASP A 227 -14.23 3.29 29.96
N GLU A 228 -14.37 4.30 30.82
CA GLU A 228 -14.94 5.61 30.46
C GLU A 228 -14.10 6.35 29.41
N ASN A 229 -12.76 6.34 29.56
CA ASN A 229 -11.87 6.98 28.59
C ASN A 229 -11.87 6.28 27.22
N LYS A 230 -12.02 4.96 27.20
CA LYS A 230 -12.18 4.20 25.96
C LYS A 230 -13.49 4.53 25.26
N LEU A 231 -14.59 4.62 26.00
CA LEU A 231 -15.92 4.93 25.45
C LEU A 231 -15.93 6.35 24.84
N GLU A 232 -15.36 7.35 25.53
CA GLU A 232 -15.21 8.70 24.97
C GLU A 232 -14.33 8.71 23.71
N ALA A 233 -13.20 7.99 23.72
CA ALA A 233 -12.33 7.89 22.56
C ALA A 233 -13.04 7.27 21.35
N LEU A 234 -13.82 6.20 21.56
CA LEU A 234 -14.59 5.55 20.47
C LEU A 234 -15.67 6.50 19.89
N LYS A 235 -16.37 7.25 20.73
CA LYS A 235 -17.34 8.27 20.28
C LYS A 235 -16.67 9.40 19.51
N ALA A 236 -15.52 9.88 19.97
CA ALA A 236 -14.73 10.90 19.28
C ALA A 236 -14.25 10.42 17.91
N ASN A 237 -13.76 9.17 17.82
CA ASN A 237 -13.32 8.56 16.57
C ASN A 237 -14.47 8.42 15.56
N GLU A 238 -15.66 8.01 16.00
CA GLU A 238 -16.85 7.94 15.12
C GLU A 238 -17.26 9.32 14.59
N ASN A 239 -17.24 10.34 15.44
CA ASN A 239 -17.54 11.71 15.03
C ASN A 239 -16.51 12.25 14.03
N ALA A 240 -15.22 12.01 14.26
CA ALA A 240 -14.14 12.39 13.33
C ALA A 240 -14.31 11.71 11.96
N LEU A 241 -14.61 10.40 11.94
CA LEU A 241 -14.91 9.67 10.72
C LEU A 241 -16.10 10.28 9.97
N ARG A 242 -17.17 10.60 10.66
CA ARG A 242 -18.38 11.19 10.05
C ARG A 242 -18.08 12.55 9.40
N GLN A 243 -17.35 13.41 10.10
CA GLN A 243 -16.95 14.73 9.58
C GLN A 243 -16.03 14.60 8.36
N GLU A 244 -15.08 13.67 8.41
CA GLU A 244 -14.15 13.47 7.32
C GLU A 244 -14.84 12.91 6.07
N ILE A 245 -15.78 11.98 6.24
CA ILE A 245 -16.62 11.49 5.13
C ILE A 245 -17.40 12.65 4.50
N GLN A 246 -18.04 13.51 5.28
CA GLN A 246 -18.80 14.65 4.75
C GLN A 246 -17.91 15.58 3.93
N ARG A 247 -16.71 15.92 4.41
CA ARG A 247 -15.74 16.75 3.69
C ARG A 247 -15.30 16.09 2.39
N ALA A 248 -14.90 14.81 2.46
CA ALA A 248 -14.46 14.05 1.31
C ALA A 248 -15.55 13.90 0.25
N GLU A 249 -16.81 13.66 0.64
CA GLU A 249 -17.95 13.62 -0.28
C GLU A 249 -18.20 14.97 -0.95
N GLN A 250 -18.11 16.09 -0.22
CA GLN A 250 -18.30 17.43 -0.78
C GLN A 250 -17.22 17.73 -1.83
N THR A 251 -15.96 17.45 -1.50
CA THR A 251 -14.82 17.62 -2.41
C THR A 251 -14.98 16.75 -3.66
N ALA A 252 -15.34 15.48 -3.47
CA ALA A 252 -15.55 14.54 -4.57
C ALA A 252 -16.70 14.97 -5.50
N ARG A 253 -17.82 15.46 -4.96
CA ARG A 253 -18.95 15.99 -5.75
C ARG A 253 -18.53 17.18 -6.60
N GLN A 254 -17.78 18.14 -6.03
CA GLN A 254 -17.28 19.30 -6.75
C GLN A 254 -16.33 18.89 -7.88
N GLN A 255 -15.44 17.91 -7.62
CA GLN A 255 -14.54 17.40 -8.64
C GLN A 255 -15.29 16.65 -9.74
N GLU A 256 -16.21 15.76 -9.39
CA GLU A 256 -17.05 15.05 -10.38
C GLU A 256 -17.88 15.99 -11.24
N GLN A 257 -18.41 17.08 -10.66
CA GLN A 257 -19.15 18.07 -11.42
C GLN A 257 -18.26 18.77 -12.45
N ARG A 258 -17.06 19.22 -12.04
CA ARG A 258 -16.09 19.84 -12.95
C ARG A 258 -15.67 18.89 -14.07
N GLU A 259 -15.43 17.61 -13.75
CA GLU A 259 -15.06 16.61 -14.75
C GLU A 259 -16.22 16.32 -15.74
N ARG A 260 -17.46 16.28 -15.27
CA ARG A 260 -18.65 16.12 -16.14
C ARG A 260 -18.85 17.34 -17.04
N GLU A 261 -18.68 18.56 -16.51
CA GLU A 261 -18.76 19.78 -17.29
C GLU A 261 -17.66 19.83 -18.37
N ALA A 262 -16.42 19.49 -18.00
CA ALA A 262 -15.29 19.40 -18.95
C ALA A 262 -15.54 18.34 -20.04
N LEU A 263 -16.09 17.17 -19.65
CA LEU A 263 -16.42 16.12 -20.60
C LEU A 263 -17.56 16.54 -21.55
N ALA A 264 -18.57 17.25 -21.04
CA ALA A 264 -19.67 17.75 -21.87
C ALA A 264 -19.15 18.79 -22.89
N GLN A 265 -18.28 19.71 -22.47
CA GLN A 265 -17.64 20.69 -23.37
C GLN A 265 -16.77 19.99 -24.42
N LYS A 266 -15.96 19.00 -24.01
CA LYS A 266 -15.12 18.20 -24.91
C LYS A 266 -15.99 17.45 -25.96
N LYS A 267 -17.06 16.79 -25.50
CA LYS A 267 -18.01 16.09 -26.37
C LYS A 267 -18.59 17.04 -27.42
N GLN A 268 -19.09 18.21 -26.99
CA GLN A 268 -19.68 19.19 -27.89
C GLN A 268 -18.64 19.73 -28.88
N ALA A 269 -17.42 20.02 -28.44
CA ALA A 269 -16.34 20.50 -29.31
C ALA A 269 -15.91 19.47 -30.36
N GLU A 270 -15.78 18.18 -29.97
CA GLU A 270 -15.39 17.12 -30.89
C GLU A 270 -16.52 16.75 -31.88
N GLU A 271 -17.78 16.70 -31.45
CA GLU A 271 -18.93 16.47 -32.33
C GLU A 271 -19.10 17.58 -33.36
N THR A 272 -18.88 18.86 -32.93
CA THR A 272 -18.92 20.02 -33.86
C THR A 272 -17.78 19.99 -34.86
N LYS A 273 -16.55 19.60 -34.43
CA LYS A 273 -15.35 19.57 -35.27
C LYS A 273 -15.34 18.40 -36.26
N ASN A 274 -15.77 17.22 -35.83
CA ASN A 274 -15.60 15.98 -36.57
C ASN A 274 -16.88 15.50 -37.26
N HIS A 275 -18.03 16.13 -37.00
CA HIS A 275 -19.38 15.72 -37.49
C HIS A 275 -19.70 14.23 -37.25
N LYS A 276 -19.11 13.63 -36.18
CA LYS A 276 -19.34 12.23 -35.79
C LYS A 276 -19.68 12.17 -34.30
N PRO A 277 -20.50 11.19 -33.86
CA PRO A 277 -20.81 10.99 -32.45
C PRO A 277 -19.51 10.77 -31.64
N TYR A 278 -19.41 11.45 -30.52
CA TYR A 278 -18.28 11.29 -29.60
C TYR A 278 -18.21 9.89 -29.02
N GLN A 279 -17.04 9.25 -29.09
CA GLN A 279 -16.79 7.97 -28.45
C GLN A 279 -15.97 8.17 -27.17
N PRO A 280 -16.58 7.97 -25.99
CA PRO A 280 -15.87 8.16 -24.73
C PRO A 280 -14.73 7.14 -24.56
N THR A 281 -13.60 7.59 -24.06
CA THR A 281 -12.45 6.77 -23.70
C THR A 281 -12.80 5.78 -22.57
N ALA A 282 -11.94 4.79 -22.32
CA ALA A 282 -12.15 3.83 -21.23
C ALA A 282 -12.26 4.52 -19.85
N GLN A 283 -11.48 5.59 -19.61
CA GLN A 283 -11.54 6.37 -18.38
C GLN A 283 -12.84 7.17 -18.26
N GLU A 284 -13.29 7.79 -19.35
CA GLU A 284 -14.55 8.54 -19.39
C GLU A 284 -15.76 7.62 -19.21
N ARG A 285 -15.72 6.42 -19.81
CA ARG A 285 -16.74 5.38 -19.56
C ARG A 285 -16.78 4.94 -18.09
N GLN A 286 -15.61 4.79 -17.45
CA GLN A 286 -15.54 4.46 -16.02
C GLN A 286 -16.13 5.59 -15.16
N LEU A 287 -15.87 6.85 -15.50
CA LEU A 287 -16.46 8.02 -14.83
C LEU A 287 -18.00 8.02 -14.96
N LEU A 288 -18.53 7.70 -16.13
CA LEU A 288 -19.98 7.62 -16.37
C LEU A 288 -20.62 6.42 -15.65
N ASN A 289 -19.94 5.27 -15.60
CA ASN A 289 -20.42 4.05 -14.94
C ASN A 289 -20.29 4.08 -13.41
N SER A 290 -19.47 4.98 -12.86
CA SER A 290 -19.29 5.11 -11.39
C SER A 290 -20.56 5.55 -10.65
N THR A 291 -21.63 5.91 -11.35
CA THR A 291 -22.92 6.32 -10.78
C THR A 291 -23.84 5.16 -10.38
N ALA A 292 -23.52 3.93 -10.76
CA ALA A 292 -24.42 2.77 -10.58
C ALA A 292 -24.61 2.32 -9.12
N GLY A 293 -23.72 2.75 -8.17
CA GLY A 293 -23.76 2.34 -6.78
C GLY A 293 -23.48 0.85 -6.57
N LEU A 294 -23.66 0.35 -5.34
CA LEU A 294 -23.45 -1.06 -4.99
C LEU A 294 -24.67 -1.96 -5.28
N GLY A 295 -25.76 -1.39 -5.72
CA GLY A 295 -26.98 -2.13 -5.97
C GLY A 295 -27.67 -2.66 -4.69
N THR A 296 -28.46 -3.71 -4.79
CA THR A 296 -29.10 -4.39 -3.66
C THR A 296 -28.17 -5.47 -3.07
N PRO A 297 -28.30 -5.79 -1.76
CA PRO A 297 -27.46 -6.82 -1.12
C PRO A 297 -27.85 -8.22 -1.64
N LYS A 298 -27.05 -8.77 -2.54
CA LYS A 298 -27.24 -10.10 -3.17
C LYS A 298 -25.96 -10.96 -3.12
N LYS A 299 -25.03 -10.67 -2.21
CA LYS A 299 -23.74 -11.35 -2.11
C LYS A 299 -22.96 -11.39 -3.43
N GLN A 300 -22.96 -10.29 -4.16
CA GLN A 300 -22.38 -10.21 -5.51
C GLN A 300 -20.88 -9.87 -5.54
N TYR A 301 -20.33 -9.37 -4.42
CA TYR A 301 -18.94 -8.93 -4.37
C TYR A 301 -18.07 -9.92 -3.58
N GLY A 302 -16.82 -10.08 -4.00
CA GLY A 302 -15.82 -10.81 -3.24
C GLY A 302 -15.42 -10.06 -1.97
N PHE A 303 -14.93 -10.80 -0.97
CA PHE A 303 -14.35 -10.18 0.21
C PHE A 303 -13.17 -9.26 -0.16
N PRO A 304 -13.03 -8.09 0.51
CA PRO A 304 -11.93 -7.15 0.22
C PRO A 304 -10.56 -7.72 0.59
N VAL A 305 -10.52 -8.73 1.46
CA VAL A 305 -9.33 -9.48 1.86
C VAL A 305 -9.72 -10.91 2.22
N ALA A 306 -8.83 -11.86 1.94
CA ALA A 306 -8.97 -13.23 2.42
C ALA A 306 -8.67 -13.29 3.92
N GLY A 307 -9.64 -13.75 4.74
CA GLY A 307 -9.50 -13.80 6.18
C GLY A 307 -10.77 -14.20 6.90
N LYS A 308 -10.70 -14.27 8.22
CA LYS A 308 -11.84 -14.63 9.08
C LYS A 308 -12.47 -13.37 9.70
N VAL A 309 -13.78 -13.23 9.61
CA VAL A 309 -14.53 -12.17 10.31
C VAL A 309 -14.44 -12.43 11.81
N VAL A 310 -13.84 -11.49 12.54
CA VAL A 310 -13.66 -11.58 14.01
C VAL A 310 -14.59 -10.63 14.77
N ASN A 311 -15.02 -9.54 14.13
CA ASN A 311 -16.05 -8.65 14.67
C ASN A 311 -17.13 -8.44 13.59
N SER A 312 -18.38 -8.62 13.97
CA SER A 312 -19.52 -8.53 13.05
C SER A 312 -20.25 -7.19 13.21
N PHE A 313 -20.86 -6.72 12.14
CA PHE A 313 -21.77 -5.55 12.18
C PHE A 313 -22.84 -5.72 13.23
N GLY A 314 -23.11 -4.66 14.01
CA GLY A 314 -24.12 -4.64 15.06
C GLY A 314 -23.75 -5.39 16.35
N SER A 315 -22.63 -6.15 16.38
CA SER A 315 -22.15 -6.74 17.63
C SER A 315 -21.65 -5.68 18.60
N THR A 316 -21.64 -5.99 19.89
CA THR A 316 -21.19 -5.05 20.93
C THR A 316 -19.70 -4.74 20.75
N GLN A 317 -19.37 -3.46 20.64
CA GLN A 317 -18.00 -2.98 20.62
C GLN A 317 -17.55 -2.60 22.04
N MET A 318 -18.36 -1.77 22.74
CA MET A 318 -18.15 -1.39 24.14
C MET A 318 -19.39 -0.73 24.70
N GLY A 319 -19.89 -1.20 25.86
CA GLY A 319 -21.13 -0.68 26.45
C GLY A 319 -22.31 -0.77 25.45
N GLU A 320 -22.91 0.36 25.15
CA GLU A 320 -24.00 0.46 24.16
C GLU A 320 -23.52 0.62 22.73
N LEU A 321 -22.22 0.87 22.51
CA LEU A 321 -21.67 1.03 21.17
C LEU A 321 -21.65 -0.29 20.42
N ARG A 322 -22.05 -0.22 19.14
CA ARG A 322 -22.09 -1.36 18.22
C ARG A 322 -21.14 -1.13 17.05
N TRP A 323 -20.52 -2.22 16.58
CA TRP A 323 -19.69 -2.20 15.37
C TRP A 323 -20.50 -1.72 14.16
N LYS A 324 -20.01 -0.69 13.47
CA LYS A 324 -20.62 -0.13 12.25
C LYS A 324 -20.18 -0.85 10.97
N GLY A 325 -19.17 -1.70 11.08
CA GLY A 325 -18.63 -2.54 10.02
C GLY A 325 -18.27 -3.93 10.54
N ILE A 326 -17.42 -4.60 9.81
CA ILE A 326 -16.83 -5.88 10.20
C ILE A 326 -15.32 -5.72 10.34
N VAL A 327 -14.69 -6.57 11.14
CA VAL A 327 -13.23 -6.71 11.18
C VAL A 327 -12.87 -8.08 10.65
N ILE A 328 -12.02 -8.12 9.64
CA ILE A 328 -11.53 -9.34 8.98
C ILE A 328 -10.08 -9.54 9.41
N ALA A 329 -9.80 -10.57 10.21
CA ALA A 329 -8.45 -10.92 10.60
C ALA A 329 -7.69 -11.48 9.38
N ALA A 330 -6.53 -10.91 9.08
CA ALA A 330 -5.63 -11.34 8.02
C ALA A 330 -4.19 -10.94 8.37
N GLY A 331 -3.21 -11.58 7.74
CA GLY A 331 -1.80 -11.27 7.95
C GLY A 331 -1.43 -9.85 7.50
N ALA A 332 -0.46 -9.24 8.18
CA ALA A 332 0.09 -7.95 7.76
C ALA A 332 0.62 -8.03 6.32
N GLY A 333 0.41 -6.98 5.52
CA GLY A 333 0.82 -6.93 4.12
C GLY A 333 -0.10 -7.67 3.15
N THR A 334 -1.13 -8.39 3.62
CA THR A 334 -2.12 -9.00 2.73
C THR A 334 -2.80 -7.92 1.88
N PRO A 335 -2.89 -8.09 0.54
CA PRO A 335 -3.51 -7.11 -0.33
C PRO A 335 -4.98 -6.87 0.00
N VAL A 336 -5.35 -5.61 0.22
CA VAL A 336 -6.74 -5.15 0.34
C VAL A 336 -7.22 -4.70 -1.03
N LYS A 337 -8.38 -5.19 -1.46
CA LYS A 337 -8.95 -4.96 -2.79
C LYS A 337 -10.25 -4.17 -2.69
N ALA A 338 -10.49 -3.28 -3.64
CA ALA A 338 -11.78 -2.63 -3.80
C ALA A 338 -12.86 -3.66 -4.15
N ILE A 339 -14.00 -3.62 -3.47
CA ILE A 339 -15.10 -4.57 -3.73
C ILE A 339 -15.81 -4.31 -5.06
N ALA A 340 -15.85 -3.06 -5.50
CA ALA A 340 -16.54 -2.61 -6.73
C ALA A 340 -15.79 -1.43 -7.35
N ASP A 341 -16.14 -1.10 -8.59
CA ASP A 341 -15.67 0.11 -9.27
C ASP A 341 -16.10 1.36 -8.49
N GLY A 342 -15.25 2.38 -8.47
CA GLY A 342 -15.57 3.63 -7.79
C GLY A 342 -14.44 4.65 -7.82
N ARG A 343 -14.64 5.74 -7.10
CA ARG A 343 -13.65 6.81 -6.90
C ARG A 343 -13.17 6.82 -5.46
N VAL A 344 -11.87 6.88 -5.27
CA VAL A 344 -11.27 7.10 -3.94
C VAL A 344 -11.55 8.54 -3.51
N ILE A 345 -12.27 8.70 -2.40
CA ILE A 345 -12.58 10.03 -1.85
C ILE A 345 -11.74 10.35 -0.61
N LEU A 346 -11.12 9.34 0.00
CA LEU A 346 -10.16 9.48 1.10
C LEU A 346 -9.10 8.38 0.99
N ALA A 347 -7.83 8.77 1.16
CA ALA A 347 -6.70 7.85 1.26
C ALA A 347 -5.68 8.43 2.27
N ASN A 348 -6.09 8.51 3.56
CA ASN A 348 -5.34 9.22 4.59
C ASN A 348 -5.47 8.52 5.95
N TRP A 349 -4.69 8.99 6.94
CA TRP A 349 -4.77 8.53 8.31
C TRP A 349 -5.97 9.17 9.05
N LEU A 350 -6.73 8.34 9.73
CA LEU A 350 -7.87 8.78 10.55
C LEU A 350 -7.77 8.19 11.96
N GLN A 351 -8.01 9.02 12.97
CA GLN A 351 -7.94 8.64 14.37
C GLN A 351 -8.84 7.43 14.67
N GLY A 352 -8.29 6.40 15.31
CA GLY A 352 -9.00 5.17 15.68
C GLY A 352 -9.19 4.16 14.53
N TYR A 353 -9.06 4.61 13.28
CA TYR A 353 -9.18 3.76 12.08
C TYR A 353 -7.85 3.61 11.33
N GLY A 354 -6.81 4.38 11.70
CA GLY A 354 -5.50 4.35 11.07
C GLY A 354 -5.52 4.79 9.62
N LEU A 355 -4.66 4.21 8.81
CA LEU A 355 -4.63 4.43 7.37
C LEU A 355 -5.89 3.85 6.74
N MET A 356 -6.74 4.74 6.20
CA MET A 356 -8.05 4.43 5.67
C MET A 356 -8.14 4.80 4.19
N VAL A 357 -8.78 3.93 3.43
CA VAL A 357 -9.25 4.24 2.08
C VAL A 357 -10.78 4.24 2.10
N ILE A 358 -11.38 5.25 1.48
CA ILE A 358 -12.83 5.32 1.25
C ILE A 358 -13.07 5.41 -0.25
N VAL A 359 -13.87 4.47 -0.75
CA VAL A 359 -14.26 4.43 -2.17
C VAL A 359 -15.73 4.76 -2.29
N LYS A 360 -16.05 5.76 -3.12
CA LYS A 360 -17.41 6.16 -3.47
C LYS A 360 -17.88 5.35 -4.69
N HIS A 361 -19.02 4.70 -4.53
CA HIS A 361 -19.69 3.90 -5.57
C HIS A 361 -21.02 4.56 -5.94
N GLY A 362 -21.01 5.44 -6.95
CA GLY A 362 -22.19 6.23 -7.29
C GLY A 362 -22.51 7.34 -6.28
N ASP A 363 -23.77 7.75 -6.18
CA ASP A 363 -24.14 8.97 -5.46
C ASP A 363 -24.27 8.78 -3.94
N SER A 364 -24.53 7.58 -3.46
CA SER A 364 -24.90 7.35 -2.06
C SER A 364 -24.24 6.18 -1.36
N ASP A 365 -23.43 5.40 -2.07
CA ASP A 365 -22.81 4.20 -1.52
C ASP A 365 -21.30 4.39 -1.34
N LEU A 366 -20.79 4.06 -0.15
CA LEU A 366 -19.39 4.12 0.21
C LEU A 366 -18.92 2.76 0.72
N SER A 367 -17.68 2.38 0.41
CA SER A 367 -16.96 1.32 1.11
C SER A 367 -15.72 1.89 1.78
N LEU A 368 -15.50 1.50 3.03
CA LEU A 368 -14.45 1.99 3.90
C LEU A 368 -13.51 0.84 4.27
N TYR A 369 -12.22 1.08 4.17
CA TYR A 369 -11.15 0.10 4.38
C TYR A 369 -10.13 0.67 5.35
N GLY A 370 -10.24 0.36 6.65
CA GLY A 370 -9.39 0.88 7.73
C GLY A 370 -8.36 -0.12 8.23
N TYR A 371 -7.49 0.33 9.15
CA TYR A 371 -6.42 -0.44 9.80
C TYR A 371 -5.26 -0.83 8.87
N ASN A 372 -5.22 -0.28 7.64
CA ASN A 372 -4.17 -0.61 6.68
C ASN A 372 -2.78 -0.24 7.23
N GLN A 373 -1.76 -1.03 6.92
CA GLN A 373 -0.36 -0.62 7.15
C GLN A 373 0.15 0.35 6.08
N SER A 374 -0.44 0.28 4.88
CA SER A 374 -0.11 1.19 3.77
C SER A 374 -1.29 1.30 2.82
N VAL A 375 -1.39 2.44 2.13
CA VAL A 375 -2.35 2.68 1.05
C VAL A 375 -1.62 2.67 -0.29
N ALA A 376 -2.29 2.16 -1.33
CA ALA A 376 -1.73 2.00 -2.66
C ALA A 376 -2.42 2.90 -3.70
N VAL A 377 -3.31 3.77 -3.27
CA VAL A 377 -4.13 4.66 -4.11
C VAL A 377 -4.11 6.08 -3.56
N LYS A 378 -4.53 7.03 -4.38
CA LYS A 378 -4.60 8.45 -4.02
C LYS A 378 -6.05 8.95 -4.11
N GLU A 379 -6.37 10.01 -3.38
CA GLU A 379 -7.66 10.69 -3.49
C GLU A 379 -7.90 11.17 -4.93
N GLY A 380 -9.15 11.07 -5.38
CA GLY A 380 -9.56 11.35 -6.76
C GLY A 380 -9.35 10.18 -7.74
N GLN A 381 -8.54 9.19 -7.42
CA GLN A 381 -8.24 8.06 -8.30
C GLN A 381 -9.48 7.17 -8.51
N LEU A 382 -9.72 6.79 -9.77
CA LEU A 382 -10.70 5.76 -10.12
C LEU A 382 -10.09 4.38 -9.88
N VAL A 383 -10.85 3.49 -9.25
CA VAL A 383 -10.46 2.11 -8.99
C VAL A 383 -11.47 1.15 -9.55
N LYS A 384 -11.01 -0.05 -9.92
CA LYS A 384 -11.84 -1.16 -10.40
C LYS A 384 -12.07 -2.19 -9.31
N ALA A 385 -13.15 -2.94 -9.43
CA ALA A 385 -13.39 -4.11 -8.60
C ALA A 385 -12.18 -5.06 -8.63
N GLY A 386 -11.74 -5.52 -7.46
CA GLY A 386 -10.56 -6.38 -7.33
C GLY A 386 -9.21 -5.67 -7.37
N GLN A 387 -9.15 -4.37 -7.68
CA GLN A 387 -7.91 -3.60 -7.67
C GLN A 387 -7.36 -3.46 -6.25
N LYS A 388 -6.05 -3.66 -6.08
CA LYS A 388 -5.35 -3.43 -4.81
C LYS A 388 -5.39 -1.94 -4.46
N ILE A 389 -5.90 -1.63 -3.26
CA ILE A 389 -6.03 -0.26 -2.75
C ILE A 389 -5.21 -0.03 -1.46
N GLY A 390 -4.77 -1.09 -0.80
CA GLY A 390 -3.97 -1.03 0.40
C GLY A 390 -3.43 -2.39 0.81
N GLU A 391 -2.89 -2.46 2.01
CA GLU A 391 -2.40 -3.68 2.65
C GLU A 391 -2.86 -3.74 4.09
N VAL A 392 -3.29 -4.92 4.51
CA VAL A 392 -3.71 -5.20 5.89
C VAL A 392 -2.61 -4.82 6.87
N GLY A 393 -3.01 -4.17 7.94
CA GLY A 393 -2.13 -3.82 9.04
C GLY A 393 -2.86 -3.81 10.38
N ASN A 394 -2.39 -2.96 11.27
CA ASN A 394 -2.97 -2.71 12.58
C ASN A 394 -2.84 -1.23 12.96
N SER A 395 -2.91 -0.33 11.98
CA SER A 395 -2.83 1.11 12.22
C SER A 395 -4.03 1.64 13.00
N GLY A 396 -3.96 2.89 13.48
CA GLY A 396 -5.03 3.49 14.27
C GLY A 396 -5.13 2.98 15.70
N GLY A 397 -4.04 2.40 16.24
CA GLY A 397 -4.01 1.92 17.63
C GLY A 397 -4.47 0.47 17.80
N GLN A 398 -4.60 -0.30 16.74
CA GLN A 398 -5.03 -1.69 16.82
C GLN A 398 -3.91 -2.61 17.31
N SER A 399 -4.25 -3.55 18.20
CA SER A 399 -3.29 -4.53 18.74
C SER A 399 -3.09 -5.76 17.85
N LYS A 400 -4.03 -6.03 16.94
CA LYS A 400 -4.01 -7.19 16.03
C LYS A 400 -4.15 -6.74 14.57
N ASN A 401 -3.50 -7.50 13.68
CA ASN A 401 -3.64 -7.27 12.25
C ASN A 401 -5.05 -7.65 11.76
N GLY A 402 -5.61 -6.83 10.91
CA GLY A 402 -6.92 -7.03 10.32
C GLY A 402 -7.32 -5.89 9.41
N LEU A 403 -8.42 -6.06 8.71
CA LEU A 403 -9.07 -5.03 7.92
C LEU A 403 -10.38 -4.62 8.60
N TYR A 404 -10.53 -3.35 8.94
CA TYR A 404 -11.84 -2.78 9.21
C TYR A 404 -12.55 -2.52 7.88
N PHE A 405 -13.72 -3.11 7.70
CA PHE A 405 -14.49 -2.95 6.49
C PHE A 405 -15.93 -2.54 6.80
N GLU A 406 -16.38 -1.44 6.19
CA GLU A 406 -17.71 -0.87 6.39
C GLU A 406 -18.33 -0.50 5.05
N ILE A 407 -19.62 -0.68 4.90
CA ILE A 407 -20.42 -0.13 3.79
C ILE A 407 -21.39 0.91 4.37
N ARG A 408 -21.42 2.09 3.74
CA ARG A 408 -22.42 3.12 4.02
C ARG A 408 -23.31 3.35 2.81
N ARG A 409 -24.58 3.48 3.08
CA ARG A 409 -25.60 3.84 2.10
C ARG A 409 -26.38 5.06 2.59
N LYS A 410 -26.42 6.13 1.79
CA LYS A 410 -27.05 7.40 2.18
C LYS A 410 -26.57 7.90 3.56
N GLY A 411 -25.26 7.77 3.83
CA GLY A 411 -24.64 8.19 5.09
C GLY A 411 -24.84 7.22 6.27
N VAL A 412 -25.64 6.15 6.13
CA VAL A 412 -25.92 5.17 7.19
C VAL A 412 -25.10 3.91 6.98
N ALA A 413 -24.44 3.43 8.04
CA ALA A 413 -23.73 2.16 8.02
C ALA A 413 -24.71 0.98 7.90
N VAL A 414 -24.40 0.04 7.02
CA VAL A 414 -25.21 -1.15 6.75
C VAL A 414 -24.37 -2.41 6.87
N ASN A 415 -25.01 -3.56 7.14
CA ASN A 415 -24.29 -4.82 7.30
C ASN A 415 -23.57 -5.23 5.99
N PRO A 416 -22.22 -5.24 5.95
CA PRO A 416 -21.48 -5.53 4.72
C PRO A 416 -21.68 -6.96 4.21
N LEU A 417 -21.97 -7.91 5.10
CA LEU A 417 -22.11 -9.34 4.75
C LEU A 417 -23.27 -9.61 3.77
N GLY A 418 -24.20 -8.67 3.64
CA GLY A 418 -25.28 -8.76 2.65
C GLY A 418 -24.77 -8.64 1.20
N TRP A 419 -23.62 -7.99 0.97
CA TRP A 419 -23.01 -7.78 -0.35
C TRP A 419 -21.87 -8.74 -0.65
N LEU A 420 -21.25 -9.35 0.40
CA LEU A 420 -20.04 -10.17 0.29
C LEU A 420 -20.36 -11.67 0.16
N ARG A 421 -19.59 -12.39 -0.66
CA ARG A 421 -19.66 -13.83 -0.90
C ARG A 421 -18.31 -14.51 -0.68
#